data_b43a80f969cb2fba77a9d9aa77f42f0c
#
_entry.id   b43a80f969cb2fba77a9d9aa77f42f0c
#
_cell.length_a   1.000
_cell.length_b   1.000
_cell.length_c   1.000
_cell.angle_alpha   90.00
_cell.angle_beta   90.00
_cell.angle_gamma   90.00
#
_symmetry.space_group_name_H-M   'P 1'
#
loop_
_entity.id
_entity.type
_entity.pdbx_description
1 polymer ?
#
loop_
_entity_poly.entity_id
_entity_poly.type
_entity_poly.pdbx_seq_one_letter_code
_entity_poly.pdbx_strand_id
1 'polypeptide(L)'
;MKRFRTIAWIVLGAILAASLVTGLMPGASYAEQHRELTNAAPSSRFPLGTDDLGRDRMVRLLCATRISLLLAAAAAVGALMLAAILGGAAGYWGGSFDRLLVPAIDLMLSLPWLFLLIAARALLPLNASPETSLLVTYFLLALLGWAAPARVVRAGVRTFRESDYVLQARALGCSETRVLLRHILPNLRPVLLAQFWTSIPIFILAEANLGFLGLSASEPFPTWGNLLRELQSPLMLRPEMFAAVAAVAVAVLCFKLTAPWGGSQV
;
A
#
# COMPACT_ATOMS: atom_id res chain seq x y z
N MET A 1 -17.94 -15.81 9.51
CA MET A 1 -16.64 -15.21 9.08
C MET A 1 -16.14 -15.72 7.72
N LYS A 2 -16.15 -17.05 7.44
CA LYS A 2 -15.67 -17.60 6.14
C LYS A 2 -16.37 -16.98 4.91
N ARG A 3 -17.72 -16.83 4.93
CA ARG A 3 -18.48 -16.25 3.82
C ARG A 3 -18.09 -14.80 3.51
N PHE A 4 -17.93 -13.94 4.52
CA PHE A 4 -17.50 -12.55 4.32
C PHE A 4 -16.10 -12.45 3.73
N ARG A 5 -15.19 -13.35 4.14
CA ARG A 5 -13.84 -13.42 3.59
C ARG A 5 -13.86 -13.82 2.10
N THR A 6 -14.69 -14.81 1.72
CA THR A 6 -14.87 -15.21 0.31
C THR A 6 -15.45 -14.07 -0.52
N ILE A 7 -16.47 -13.38 -0.03
CA ILE A 7 -17.05 -12.21 -0.71
C ILE A 7 -15.99 -11.12 -0.89
N ALA A 8 -15.22 -10.80 0.13
CA ALA A 8 -14.17 -9.79 0.05
C ALA A 8 -13.08 -10.13 -0.99
N TRP A 9 -12.69 -11.41 -1.11
CA TRP A 9 -11.79 -11.87 -2.16
C TRP A 9 -12.38 -11.71 -3.56
N ILE A 10 -13.66 -12.06 -3.73
CA ILE A 10 -14.36 -11.90 -5.02
C ILE A 10 -14.45 -10.43 -5.39
N VAL A 11 -14.79 -9.55 -4.45
CA VAL A 11 -14.89 -8.10 -4.68
C VAL A 11 -13.53 -7.50 -5.06
N LEU A 12 -12.46 -7.82 -4.33
CA LEU A 12 -11.10 -7.36 -4.68
C LEU A 12 -10.68 -7.86 -6.06
N GLY A 13 -10.93 -9.12 -6.35
CA GLY A 13 -10.64 -9.71 -7.66
C GLY A 13 -11.42 -9.05 -8.79
N ALA A 14 -12.71 -8.79 -8.59
CA ALA A 14 -13.57 -8.11 -9.56
C ALA A 14 -13.14 -6.66 -9.82
N ILE A 15 -12.82 -5.91 -8.76
CA ILE A 15 -12.33 -4.52 -8.86
C ILE A 15 -11.00 -4.49 -9.62
N LEU A 16 -10.07 -5.37 -9.29
CA LEU A 16 -8.78 -5.45 -9.95
C LEU A 16 -8.94 -5.88 -11.41
N ALA A 17 -9.76 -6.89 -11.70
CA ALA A 17 -10.02 -7.34 -13.06
C ALA A 17 -10.64 -6.24 -13.91
N ALA A 18 -11.68 -5.55 -13.42
CA ALA A 18 -12.29 -4.41 -14.10
C ALA A 18 -11.26 -3.31 -14.40
N SER A 19 -10.38 -3.00 -13.45
CA SER A 19 -9.35 -1.98 -13.63
C SER A 19 -8.26 -2.38 -14.64
N LEU A 20 -7.94 -3.67 -14.77
CA LEU A 20 -7.00 -4.18 -15.75
C LEU A 20 -7.61 -4.21 -17.15
N VAL A 21 -8.85 -4.66 -17.29
CA VAL A 21 -9.57 -4.70 -18.58
C VAL A 21 -9.70 -3.30 -19.18
N THR A 22 -10.02 -2.29 -18.37
CA THR A 22 -10.14 -0.90 -18.86
C THR A 22 -8.82 -0.40 -19.46
N GLY A 23 -7.67 -0.81 -18.92
CA GLY A 23 -6.37 -0.46 -19.46
C GLY A 23 -6.03 -1.10 -20.81
N LEU A 24 -6.79 -2.11 -21.22
CA LEU A 24 -6.63 -2.82 -22.50
C LEU A 24 -7.66 -2.35 -23.56
N MET A 25 -8.67 -1.56 -23.16
CA MET A 25 -9.71 -1.10 -24.08
C MET A 25 -9.18 0.02 -25.00
N PRO A 26 -9.25 -0.14 -26.32
CA PRO A 26 -8.93 0.94 -27.27
C PRO A 26 -9.86 2.13 -27.01
N GLY A 27 -9.30 3.34 -26.88
CA GLY A 27 -10.07 4.57 -26.65
C GLY A 27 -10.41 4.88 -25.18
N ALA A 28 -10.07 4.02 -24.22
CA ALA A 28 -10.24 4.30 -22.79
C ALA A 28 -9.01 5.07 -22.23
N SER A 29 -8.81 6.30 -22.66
CA SER A 29 -7.73 7.15 -22.15
C SER A 29 -8.20 7.99 -20.96
N TYR A 30 -7.53 7.85 -19.81
CA TYR A 30 -7.79 8.68 -18.62
C TYR A 30 -7.44 10.16 -18.82
N ALA A 31 -6.67 10.49 -19.86
CA ALA A 31 -6.23 11.84 -20.18
C ALA A 31 -7.04 12.49 -21.32
N GLU A 32 -7.90 11.73 -22.02
CA GLU A 32 -8.75 12.27 -23.09
C GLU A 32 -9.74 13.28 -22.54
N GLN A 33 -9.79 14.47 -23.16
CA GLN A 33 -10.62 15.58 -22.74
C GLN A 33 -11.73 15.85 -23.76
N HIS A 34 -12.96 15.84 -23.32
CA HIS A 34 -14.15 16.25 -24.07
C HIS A 34 -14.55 17.65 -23.60
N ARG A 35 -13.86 18.68 -24.11
CA ARG A 35 -14.00 20.09 -23.65
C ARG A 35 -15.42 20.64 -23.70
N GLU A 36 -16.26 20.08 -24.55
CA GLU A 36 -17.68 20.44 -24.68
C GLU A 36 -18.56 19.82 -23.59
N LEU A 37 -18.03 18.84 -22.85
CA LEU A 37 -18.76 18.04 -21.85
C LEU A 37 -18.11 18.15 -20.46
N THR A 38 -17.66 19.35 -20.08
CA THR A 38 -17.09 19.60 -18.75
C THR A 38 -18.19 19.47 -17.68
N ASN A 39 -17.89 18.75 -16.61
CA ASN A 39 -18.83 18.49 -15.50
C ASN A 39 -20.19 17.95 -15.97
N ALA A 40 -20.22 17.16 -17.05
CA ALA A 40 -21.44 16.55 -17.53
C ALA A 40 -21.97 15.50 -16.55
N ALA A 41 -23.28 15.42 -16.42
CA ALA A 41 -23.96 14.43 -15.59
C ALA A 41 -23.76 12.99 -16.11
N PRO A 42 -23.96 11.99 -15.27
CA PRO A 42 -23.93 10.59 -15.69
C PRO A 42 -24.83 10.31 -16.91
N SER A 43 -24.29 9.54 -17.84
CA SER A 43 -24.96 9.16 -19.08
C SER A 43 -24.56 7.75 -19.50
N SER A 44 -25.19 7.18 -20.53
CA SER A 44 -24.83 5.86 -21.08
C SER A 44 -23.40 5.82 -21.62
N ARG A 45 -22.87 6.96 -22.12
CA ARG A 45 -21.49 7.09 -22.59
C ARG A 45 -20.51 7.34 -21.45
N PHE A 46 -20.89 8.08 -20.42
CA PHE A 46 -20.08 8.44 -19.26
C PHE A 46 -20.83 8.05 -17.98
N PRO A 47 -20.70 6.79 -17.49
CA PRO A 47 -21.51 6.29 -16.38
C PRO A 47 -21.38 7.07 -15.06
N LEU A 48 -20.20 7.66 -14.80
CA LEU A 48 -19.95 8.57 -13.67
C LEU A 48 -19.83 10.04 -14.09
N GLY A 49 -20.29 10.38 -15.30
CA GLY A 49 -20.14 11.72 -15.84
C GLY A 49 -18.68 12.06 -16.16
N THR A 50 -18.42 13.34 -16.35
CA THR A 50 -17.09 13.89 -16.65
C THR A 50 -16.61 14.84 -15.55
N ASP A 51 -15.29 15.05 -15.48
CA ASP A 51 -14.68 16.01 -14.56
C ASP A 51 -14.67 17.46 -15.12
N ASP A 52 -13.99 18.37 -14.43
CA ASP A 52 -13.85 19.77 -14.80
C ASP A 52 -13.11 20.00 -16.12
N LEU A 53 -12.32 19.03 -16.58
CA LEU A 53 -11.62 19.05 -17.88
C LEU A 53 -12.34 18.21 -18.95
N GLY A 54 -13.53 17.68 -18.65
CA GLY A 54 -14.30 16.82 -19.57
C GLY A 54 -13.75 15.39 -19.69
N ARG A 55 -12.96 14.90 -18.72
CA ARG A 55 -12.43 13.53 -18.74
C ARG A 55 -13.43 12.56 -18.10
N ASP A 56 -13.48 11.32 -18.61
CA ASP A 56 -14.37 10.28 -18.10
C ASP A 56 -13.98 9.86 -16.68
N ARG A 57 -14.86 10.13 -15.69
CA ARG A 57 -14.65 9.77 -14.27
C ARG A 57 -14.56 8.27 -14.03
N MET A 58 -15.33 7.44 -14.79
CA MET A 58 -15.28 5.99 -14.64
C MET A 58 -13.93 5.43 -15.07
N VAL A 59 -13.44 5.85 -16.23
CA VAL A 59 -12.12 5.45 -16.75
C VAL A 59 -11.02 5.90 -15.79
N ARG A 60 -11.08 7.14 -15.30
CA ARG A 60 -10.12 7.66 -14.30
C ARG A 60 -10.18 6.86 -13.00
N LEU A 61 -11.35 6.51 -12.50
CA LEU A 61 -11.51 5.71 -11.27
C LEU A 61 -10.90 4.32 -11.44
N LEU A 62 -11.14 3.65 -12.56
CA LEU A 62 -10.60 2.31 -12.83
C LEU A 62 -9.07 2.35 -13.01
N CYS A 63 -8.55 3.36 -13.73
CA CYS A 63 -7.11 3.57 -13.83
C CYS A 63 -6.47 3.88 -12.47
N ALA A 64 -7.08 4.77 -11.66
CA ALA A 64 -6.63 5.08 -10.31
C ALA A 64 -6.59 3.84 -9.43
N THR A 65 -7.62 2.99 -9.52
CA THR A 65 -7.70 1.72 -8.79
C THR A 65 -6.51 0.81 -9.11
N ARG A 66 -6.22 0.63 -10.39
CA ARG A 66 -5.07 -0.17 -10.84
C ARG A 66 -3.76 0.37 -10.30
N ILE A 67 -3.52 1.67 -10.47
CA ILE A 67 -2.28 2.34 -10.06
C ILE A 67 -2.11 2.25 -8.54
N SER A 68 -3.12 2.66 -7.78
CA SER A 68 -3.04 2.69 -6.31
C SER A 68 -2.89 1.29 -5.71
N LEU A 69 -3.61 0.27 -6.21
CA LEU A 69 -3.49 -1.10 -5.71
C LEU A 69 -2.12 -1.73 -6.00
N LEU A 70 -1.65 -1.62 -7.25
CA LEU A 70 -0.39 -2.25 -7.65
C LEU A 70 0.81 -1.58 -6.97
N LEU A 71 0.83 -0.25 -6.91
CA LEU A 71 1.95 0.48 -6.30
C LEU A 71 1.94 0.36 -4.76
N ALA A 72 0.76 0.33 -4.12
CA ALA A 72 0.68 0.05 -2.68
C ALA A 72 1.19 -1.36 -2.35
N ALA A 73 0.86 -2.37 -3.18
CA ALA A 73 1.39 -3.71 -3.01
C ALA A 73 2.92 -3.75 -3.23
N ALA A 74 3.44 -3.06 -4.23
CA ALA A 74 4.89 -2.96 -4.48
C ALA A 74 5.62 -2.27 -3.32
N ALA A 75 5.07 -1.18 -2.79
CA ALA A 75 5.60 -0.49 -1.62
C ALA A 75 5.56 -1.39 -0.37
N ALA A 76 4.48 -2.18 -0.18
CA ALA A 76 4.38 -3.13 0.92
C ALA A 76 5.45 -4.24 0.83
N VAL A 77 5.77 -4.73 -0.38
CA VAL A 77 6.90 -5.65 -0.58
C VAL A 77 8.22 -4.98 -0.19
N GLY A 78 8.48 -3.75 -0.64
CA GLY A 78 9.69 -3.01 -0.29
C GLY A 78 9.85 -2.80 1.22
N ALA A 79 8.79 -2.35 1.89
CA ALA A 79 8.77 -2.19 3.35
C ALA A 79 9.02 -3.51 4.09
N LEU A 80 8.41 -4.60 3.62
CA LEU A 80 8.58 -5.92 4.20
C LEU A 80 10.00 -6.47 3.99
N MET A 81 10.61 -6.22 2.83
CA MET A 81 12.00 -6.59 2.57
C MET A 81 12.96 -5.87 3.54
N LEU A 82 12.79 -4.56 3.73
CA LEU A 82 13.55 -3.79 4.73
C LEU A 82 13.32 -4.34 6.14
N ALA A 83 12.07 -4.63 6.48
CA ALA A 83 11.70 -5.22 7.77
C ALA A 83 12.32 -6.59 7.99
N ALA A 84 12.33 -7.45 6.97
CA ALA A 84 12.95 -8.78 7.05
C ALA A 84 14.47 -8.70 7.21
N ILE A 85 15.13 -7.77 6.51
CA ILE A 85 16.58 -7.56 6.61
C ILE A 85 16.92 -6.98 7.97
N LEU A 86 16.36 -5.83 8.34
CA LEU A 86 16.71 -5.12 9.56
C LEU A 86 16.20 -5.83 10.82
N GLY A 87 14.93 -6.17 10.84
CA GLY A 87 14.30 -6.89 11.96
C GLY A 87 14.83 -8.31 12.09
N GLY A 88 15.05 -9.00 10.96
CA GLY A 88 15.67 -10.32 10.92
C GLY A 88 17.07 -10.30 11.48
N ALA A 89 17.92 -9.38 11.05
CA ALA A 89 19.29 -9.21 11.54
C ALA A 89 19.32 -8.91 13.05
N ALA A 90 18.52 -7.94 13.49
CA ALA A 90 18.46 -7.57 14.91
C ALA A 90 17.93 -8.71 15.79
N GLY A 91 16.88 -9.41 15.33
CA GLY A 91 16.34 -10.56 16.07
C GLY A 91 17.30 -11.74 16.16
N TYR A 92 18.09 -11.95 15.11
CA TYR A 92 19.01 -13.09 15.03
C TYR A 92 20.35 -12.84 15.76
N TRP A 93 21.07 -11.79 15.40
CA TRP A 93 22.39 -11.50 15.99
C TRP A 93 22.31 -10.74 17.31
N GLY A 94 21.28 -9.92 17.51
CA GLY A 94 21.14 -9.15 18.74
C GLY A 94 22.24 -8.10 18.94
N GLY A 95 22.74 -7.99 20.15
CA GLY A 95 23.91 -7.18 20.49
C GLY A 95 23.72 -5.67 20.29
N SER A 96 24.76 -4.99 19.80
CA SER A 96 24.76 -3.53 19.61
C SER A 96 23.81 -3.09 18.49
N PHE A 97 23.67 -3.90 17.45
CA PHE A 97 22.75 -3.60 16.36
C PHE A 97 21.28 -3.59 16.83
N ASP A 98 20.92 -4.57 17.63
CA ASP A 98 19.57 -4.65 18.21
C ASP A 98 19.30 -3.49 19.17
N ARG A 99 20.30 -3.13 19.99
CA ARG A 99 20.22 -1.97 20.92
C ARG A 99 20.04 -0.63 20.20
N LEU A 100 20.51 -0.50 18.97
CA LEU A 100 20.34 0.70 18.16
C LEU A 100 19.03 0.66 17.37
N LEU A 101 18.68 -0.50 16.80
CA LEU A 101 17.51 -0.64 15.94
C LEU A 101 16.18 -0.48 16.70
N VAL A 102 16.10 -1.00 17.93
CA VAL A 102 14.85 -0.93 18.72
C VAL A 102 14.45 0.53 19.01
N PRO A 103 15.33 1.39 19.55
CA PRO A 103 14.99 2.81 19.72
C PRO A 103 14.68 3.53 18.40
N ALA A 104 15.34 3.16 17.30
CA ALA A 104 15.04 3.73 15.99
C ALA A 104 13.62 3.35 15.51
N ILE A 105 13.22 2.10 15.71
CA ILE A 105 11.84 1.65 15.46
C ILE A 105 10.86 2.41 16.36
N ASP A 106 11.18 2.56 17.66
CA ASP A 106 10.32 3.24 18.62
C ASP A 106 10.16 4.72 18.25
N LEU A 107 11.23 5.39 17.86
CA LEU A 107 11.20 6.77 17.36
C LEU A 107 10.30 6.87 16.12
N MET A 108 10.51 6.01 15.13
CA MET A 108 9.69 5.99 13.90
C MET A 108 8.20 5.81 14.20
N LEU A 109 7.85 4.95 15.16
CA LEU A 109 6.47 4.66 15.53
C LEU A 109 5.85 5.69 16.48
N SER A 110 6.67 6.49 17.17
CA SER A 110 6.18 7.60 18.02
C SER A 110 5.82 8.83 17.21
N LEU A 111 6.39 9.00 16.02
CA LEU A 111 6.08 10.10 15.13
C LEU A 111 4.75 9.85 14.40
N PRO A 112 3.86 10.86 14.29
CA PRO A 112 2.66 10.71 13.48
C PRO A 112 3.03 10.44 12.03
N TRP A 113 2.72 9.23 11.56
CA TRP A 113 3.08 8.69 10.24
C TRP A 113 2.83 9.66 9.07
N LEU A 114 1.65 10.30 9.06
CA LEU A 114 1.29 11.23 7.99
C LEU A 114 2.21 12.46 7.96
N PHE A 115 2.55 13.02 9.13
CA PHE A 115 3.46 14.17 9.19
C PHE A 115 4.87 13.81 8.72
N LEU A 116 5.34 12.60 9.05
CA LEU A 116 6.63 12.11 8.56
C LEU A 116 6.66 12.02 7.03
N LEU A 117 5.59 11.50 6.43
CA LEU A 117 5.44 11.44 4.97
C LEU A 117 5.36 12.83 4.32
N ILE A 118 4.59 13.74 4.89
CA ILE A 118 4.47 15.13 4.42
C ILE A 118 5.84 15.81 4.47
N ALA A 119 6.55 15.70 5.59
CA ALA A 119 7.87 16.28 5.75
C ALA A 119 8.88 15.71 4.74
N ALA A 120 8.90 14.38 4.57
CA ALA A 120 9.76 13.73 3.60
C ALA A 120 9.42 14.16 2.16
N ARG A 121 8.14 14.29 1.83
CA ARG A 121 7.68 14.74 0.51
C ARG A 121 8.01 16.21 0.24
N ALA A 122 7.94 17.07 1.26
CA ALA A 122 8.26 18.49 1.16
C ALA A 122 9.76 18.77 0.88
N LEU A 123 10.64 17.83 1.22
CA LEU A 123 12.09 17.92 0.92
C LEU A 123 12.42 17.61 -0.55
N LEU A 124 11.47 17.09 -1.32
CA LEU A 124 11.67 16.66 -2.69
C LEU A 124 11.16 17.70 -3.68
N PRO A 125 11.77 17.81 -4.88
CA PRO A 125 11.36 18.78 -5.89
C PRO A 125 9.90 18.60 -6.27
N LEU A 126 9.13 19.68 -6.25
CA LEU A 126 7.73 19.69 -6.69
C LEU A 126 7.59 19.67 -8.22
N ASN A 127 8.66 20.01 -8.94
CA ASN A 127 8.69 20.08 -10.41
C ASN A 127 9.04 18.74 -11.08
N ALA A 128 8.96 17.63 -10.34
CA ALA A 128 9.16 16.30 -10.91
C ALA A 128 8.04 15.93 -11.88
N SER A 129 8.35 15.09 -12.88
CA SER A 129 7.31 14.54 -13.76
C SER A 129 6.25 13.79 -12.94
N PRO A 130 5.00 13.71 -13.45
CA PRO A 130 3.93 13.00 -12.74
C PRO A 130 4.30 11.57 -12.34
N GLU A 131 4.99 10.84 -13.23
CA GLU A 131 5.46 9.48 -13.00
C GLU A 131 6.50 9.43 -11.88
N THR A 132 7.49 10.34 -11.95
CA THR A 132 8.54 10.42 -10.91
C THR A 132 7.93 10.77 -9.55
N SER A 133 6.99 11.71 -9.52
CA SER A 133 6.28 12.11 -8.29
C SER A 133 5.53 10.93 -7.67
N LEU A 134 4.87 10.13 -8.50
CA LEU A 134 4.16 8.93 -8.10
C LEU A 134 5.11 7.87 -7.52
N LEU A 135 6.16 7.53 -8.27
CA LEU A 135 7.15 6.53 -7.86
C LEU A 135 7.86 6.93 -6.57
N VAL A 136 8.22 8.21 -6.44
CA VAL A 136 8.84 8.75 -5.22
C VAL A 136 7.89 8.63 -4.02
N THR A 137 6.61 8.93 -4.20
CA THR A 137 5.62 8.77 -3.12
C THR A 137 5.58 7.33 -2.62
N TYR A 138 5.45 6.34 -3.51
CA TYR A 138 5.42 4.95 -3.11
C TYR A 138 6.76 4.42 -2.60
N PHE A 139 7.88 4.95 -3.10
CA PHE A 139 9.21 4.67 -2.55
C PHE A 139 9.35 5.18 -1.11
N LEU A 140 8.86 6.39 -0.81
CA LEU A 140 8.81 6.91 0.56
C LEU A 140 7.92 6.07 1.47
N LEU A 141 6.78 5.60 0.97
CA LEU A 141 5.92 4.67 1.72
C LEU A 141 6.66 3.38 2.08
N ALA A 142 7.42 2.82 1.15
CA ALA A 142 8.24 1.64 1.40
C ALA A 142 9.38 1.94 2.40
N LEU A 143 10.07 3.07 2.19
CA LEU A 143 11.25 3.47 2.98
C LEU A 143 10.88 3.83 4.43
N LEU A 144 9.69 4.37 4.68
CA LEU A 144 9.25 4.78 6.02
C LEU A 144 8.35 3.73 6.69
N GLY A 145 7.73 2.84 5.90
CA GLY A 145 6.75 1.87 6.38
C GLY A 145 7.32 0.58 6.99
N TRP A 146 8.63 0.42 7.05
CA TRP A 146 9.29 -0.81 7.52
C TRP A 146 9.26 -1.03 9.03
N ALA A 147 9.14 0.04 9.84
CA ALA A 147 9.37 -0.02 11.28
C ALA A 147 8.41 -0.96 12.02
N ALA A 148 7.10 -0.89 11.74
CA ALA A 148 6.10 -1.76 12.38
C ALA A 148 6.29 -3.24 11.98
N PRO A 149 6.41 -3.60 10.69
CA PRO A 149 6.74 -4.96 10.29
C PRO A 149 8.08 -5.46 10.86
N ALA A 150 9.12 -4.61 10.94
CA ALA A 150 10.41 -5.00 11.47
C ALA A 150 10.35 -5.39 12.95
N ARG A 151 9.55 -4.69 13.75
CA ARG A 151 9.31 -5.07 15.16
C ARG A 151 8.74 -6.48 15.27
N VAL A 152 7.77 -6.81 14.43
CA VAL A 152 7.11 -8.13 14.41
C VAL A 152 8.06 -9.21 13.91
N VAL A 153 8.79 -8.96 12.82
CA VAL A 153 9.80 -9.90 12.28
C VAL A 153 10.89 -10.16 13.31
N ARG A 154 11.41 -9.11 13.95
CA ARG A 154 12.43 -9.23 15.00
C ARG A 154 11.95 -10.13 16.13
N ALA A 155 10.74 -9.93 16.64
CA ALA A 155 10.18 -10.75 17.69
C ALA A 155 10.05 -12.22 17.27
N GLY A 156 9.52 -12.47 16.08
CA GLY A 156 9.39 -13.83 15.53
C GLY A 156 10.75 -14.52 15.33
N VAL A 157 11.75 -13.81 14.80
CA VAL A 157 13.11 -14.36 14.62
C VAL A 157 13.72 -14.74 15.97
N ARG A 158 13.55 -13.94 17.02
CA ARG A 158 14.03 -14.26 18.37
C ARG A 158 13.41 -15.53 18.90
N THR A 159 12.10 -15.71 18.74
CA THR A 159 11.39 -16.91 19.16
C THR A 159 11.90 -18.16 18.42
N PHE A 160 12.01 -18.08 17.09
CA PHE A 160 12.48 -19.24 16.31
C PHE A 160 13.97 -19.54 16.48
N ARG A 161 14.80 -18.56 16.83
CA ARG A 161 16.23 -18.74 17.07
C ARG A 161 16.53 -19.76 18.18
N GLU A 162 15.62 -19.89 19.15
CA GLU A 162 15.75 -20.76 20.32
C GLU A 162 15.06 -22.12 20.12
N SER A 163 14.49 -22.38 18.94
CA SER A 163 13.81 -23.63 18.63
C SER A 163 14.77 -24.79 18.40
N ASP A 164 14.33 -26.01 18.73
CA ASP A 164 15.12 -27.25 18.65
C ASP A 164 15.69 -27.49 17.24
N TYR A 165 14.89 -27.26 16.20
CA TYR A 165 15.37 -27.46 14.81
C TYR A 165 16.47 -26.47 14.41
N VAL A 166 16.51 -25.27 14.98
CA VAL A 166 17.59 -24.31 14.78
C VAL A 166 18.85 -24.75 15.52
N LEU A 167 18.70 -25.22 16.76
CA LEU A 167 19.81 -25.76 17.53
C LEU A 167 20.43 -26.98 16.83
N GLN A 168 19.61 -27.89 16.30
CA GLN A 168 20.07 -29.03 15.50
C GLN A 168 20.81 -28.59 14.24
N ALA A 169 20.28 -27.59 13.48
CA ALA A 169 20.96 -27.09 12.29
C ALA A 169 22.34 -26.50 12.59
N ARG A 170 22.48 -25.80 13.73
CA ARG A 170 23.78 -25.31 14.20
C ARG A 170 24.72 -26.46 14.61
N ALA A 171 24.23 -27.45 15.33
CA ALA A 171 25.02 -28.62 15.72
C ALA A 171 25.56 -29.38 14.51
N LEU A 172 24.82 -29.39 13.40
CA LEU A 172 25.22 -29.96 12.10
C LEU A 172 26.16 -29.04 11.28
N GLY A 173 26.64 -27.92 11.86
CA GLY A 173 27.61 -27.04 11.22
C GLY A 173 27.03 -26.05 10.19
N CYS A 174 25.71 -25.83 10.17
CA CYS A 174 25.14 -24.81 9.30
C CYS A 174 25.63 -23.40 9.69
N SER A 175 26.05 -22.61 8.70
CA SER A 175 26.43 -21.22 8.94
C SER A 175 25.23 -20.39 9.42
N GLU A 176 25.48 -19.38 10.28
CA GLU A 176 24.45 -18.52 10.88
C GLU A 176 23.55 -17.85 9.84
N THR A 177 24.13 -17.37 8.74
CA THR A 177 23.34 -16.80 7.62
C THR A 177 22.42 -17.83 6.96
N ARG A 178 22.91 -19.08 6.81
CA ARG A 178 22.10 -20.18 6.27
C ARG A 178 20.95 -20.55 7.21
N VAL A 179 21.20 -20.58 8.51
CA VAL A 179 20.18 -20.80 9.54
C VAL A 179 19.09 -19.73 9.44
N LEU A 180 19.46 -18.45 9.40
CA LEU A 180 18.51 -17.36 9.28
C LEU A 180 17.67 -17.46 8.00
N LEU A 181 18.34 -17.58 6.83
CA LEU A 181 17.68 -17.50 5.53
C LEU A 181 16.91 -18.77 5.15
N ARG A 182 17.39 -19.96 5.55
CA ARG A 182 16.78 -21.25 5.14
C ARG A 182 15.94 -21.90 6.21
N HIS A 183 16.18 -21.60 7.48
CA HIS A 183 15.47 -22.28 8.57
C HIS A 183 14.51 -21.34 9.32
N ILE A 184 14.87 -20.07 9.56
CA ILE A 184 14.04 -19.15 10.33
C ILE A 184 13.07 -18.35 9.44
N LEU A 185 13.57 -17.59 8.47
CA LEU A 185 12.74 -16.72 7.62
C LEU A 185 11.63 -17.48 6.85
N PRO A 186 11.86 -18.70 6.31
CA PRO A 186 10.77 -19.44 5.67
C PRO A 186 9.67 -19.86 6.64
N ASN A 187 10.02 -20.16 7.91
CA ASN A 187 9.03 -20.48 8.93
C ASN A 187 8.23 -19.26 9.42
N LEU A 188 8.75 -18.05 9.18
CA LEU A 188 8.03 -16.79 9.41
C LEU A 188 7.10 -16.39 8.25
N ARG A 189 6.98 -17.18 7.18
CA ARG A 189 6.10 -16.86 6.03
C ARG A 189 4.68 -16.44 6.43
N PRO A 190 3.99 -17.10 7.35
CA PRO A 190 2.64 -16.68 7.76
C PRO A 190 2.64 -15.27 8.36
N VAL A 191 3.66 -14.93 9.15
CA VAL A 191 3.83 -13.61 9.76
C VAL A 191 4.17 -12.57 8.70
N LEU A 192 5.10 -12.89 7.79
CA LEU A 192 5.47 -12.01 6.69
C LEU A 192 4.29 -11.70 5.76
N LEU A 193 3.49 -12.72 5.41
CA LEU A 193 2.28 -12.55 4.62
C LEU A 193 1.23 -11.71 5.34
N ALA A 194 1.07 -11.88 6.66
CA ALA A 194 0.17 -11.07 7.45
C ALA A 194 0.62 -9.59 7.45
N GLN A 195 1.92 -9.33 7.64
CA GLN A 195 2.46 -7.97 7.59
C GLN A 195 2.31 -7.34 6.20
N PHE A 196 2.62 -8.08 5.13
CA PHE A 196 2.38 -7.64 3.76
C PHE A 196 0.93 -7.22 3.54
N TRP A 197 0.00 -8.09 3.90
CA TRP A 197 -1.43 -7.89 3.68
C TRP A 197 -1.99 -6.71 4.47
N THR A 198 -1.53 -6.51 5.70
CA THR A 198 -1.96 -5.38 6.54
C THR A 198 -1.31 -4.05 6.13
N SER A 199 -0.14 -4.06 5.49
CA SER A 199 0.54 -2.85 5.02
C SER A 199 -0.15 -2.23 3.80
N ILE A 200 -0.75 -3.02 2.91
CA ILE A 200 -1.39 -2.53 1.68
C ILE A 200 -2.46 -1.46 1.98
N PRO A 201 -3.50 -1.72 2.81
CA PRO A 201 -4.52 -0.71 3.09
C PRO A 201 -3.96 0.53 3.82
N ILE A 202 -2.91 0.37 4.63
CA ILE A 202 -2.23 1.49 5.28
C ILE A 202 -1.60 2.40 4.23
N PHE A 203 -0.91 1.82 3.23
CA PHE A 203 -0.26 2.58 2.17
C PHE A 203 -1.25 3.20 1.19
N ILE A 204 -2.37 2.53 0.90
CA ILE A 204 -3.48 3.11 0.14
C ILE A 204 -3.99 4.38 0.84
N LEU A 205 -4.29 4.30 2.13
CA LEU A 205 -4.79 5.44 2.90
C LEU A 205 -3.74 6.56 3.01
N ALA A 206 -2.46 6.22 3.15
CA ALA A 206 -1.38 7.19 3.22
C ALA A 206 -1.23 7.96 1.89
N GLU A 207 -1.22 7.25 0.74
CA GLU A 207 -1.21 7.89 -0.57
C GLU A 207 -2.47 8.72 -0.81
N ALA A 208 -3.63 8.20 -0.45
CA ALA A 208 -4.90 8.91 -0.58
C ALA A 208 -4.89 10.24 0.19
N ASN A 209 -4.34 10.26 1.42
CA ASN A 209 -4.16 11.48 2.19
C ASN A 209 -3.16 12.46 1.53
N LEU A 210 -2.00 11.96 1.07
CA LEU A 210 -1.03 12.81 0.36
C LEU A 210 -1.63 13.39 -0.93
N GLY A 211 -2.34 12.59 -1.71
CA GLY A 211 -3.01 13.02 -2.94
C GLY A 211 -4.10 14.03 -2.68
N PHE A 212 -4.92 13.81 -1.64
CA PHE A 212 -5.92 14.76 -1.19
C PHE A 212 -5.31 16.13 -0.84
N LEU A 213 -4.12 16.13 -0.20
CA LEU A 213 -3.36 17.34 0.12
C LEU A 213 -2.58 17.91 -1.08
N GLY A 214 -2.65 17.28 -2.26
CA GLY A 214 -1.92 17.72 -3.45
C GLY A 214 -0.43 17.39 -3.44
N LEU A 215 0.00 16.48 -2.59
CA LEU A 215 1.41 16.09 -2.37
C LEU A 215 1.78 14.74 -3.02
N SER A 216 0.85 14.07 -3.70
CA SER A 216 1.10 12.82 -4.44
C SER A 216 1.43 13.10 -5.92
N ALA A 217 1.00 12.23 -6.82
CA ALA A 217 1.19 12.42 -8.26
C ALA A 217 0.50 13.69 -8.75
N SER A 218 1.14 14.40 -9.68
CA SER A 218 0.51 15.51 -10.39
C SER A 218 -0.36 15.00 -11.54
N GLU A 219 -1.30 15.85 -12.01
CA GLU A 219 -2.06 15.59 -13.22
C GLU A 219 -1.11 15.31 -14.41
N PRO A 220 -1.49 14.46 -15.38
CA PRO A 220 -2.82 13.86 -15.58
C PRO A 220 -3.03 12.50 -14.90
N PHE A 221 -2.05 11.96 -14.14
CA PHE A 221 -2.13 10.61 -13.56
C PHE A 221 -3.25 10.50 -12.53
N PRO A 222 -4.24 9.61 -12.75
CA PRO A 222 -5.26 9.36 -11.77
C PRO A 222 -4.72 8.45 -10.66
N THR A 223 -4.81 8.91 -9.41
CA THR A 223 -4.70 8.10 -8.20
C THR A 223 -5.96 8.29 -7.36
N TRP A 224 -6.23 7.40 -6.43
CA TRP A 224 -7.35 7.61 -5.53
C TRP A 224 -7.23 8.92 -4.76
N GLY A 225 -6.01 9.29 -4.35
CA GLY A 225 -5.76 10.55 -3.66
C GLY A 225 -6.12 11.78 -4.51
N ASN A 226 -5.74 11.77 -5.81
CA ASN A 226 -6.09 12.86 -6.72
C ASN A 226 -7.61 12.96 -6.98
N LEU A 227 -8.29 11.81 -7.11
CA LEU A 227 -9.75 11.81 -7.27
C LEU A 227 -10.47 12.31 -6.01
N LEU A 228 -9.95 12.01 -4.82
CA LEU A 228 -10.50 12.55 -3.57
C LEU A 228 -10.31 14.06 -3.45
N ARG A 229 -9.29 14.64 -4.08
CA ARG A 229 -9.05 16.08 -4.09
C ARG A 229 -10.19 16.85 -4.77
N GLU A 230 -10.90 16.26 -5.72
CA GLU A 230 -12.07 16.89 -6.37
C GLU A 230 -13.17 17.25 -5.35
N LEU A 231 -13.26 16.54 -4.21
CA LEU A 231 -14.21 16.83 -3.13
C LEU A 231 -13.93 18.13 -2.36
N GLN A 232 -12.76 18.75 -2.57
CA GLN A 232 -12.42 20.04 -1.95
C GLN A 232 -13.16 21.22 -2.59
N SER A 233 -13.83 21.02 -3.73
CA SER A 233 -14.60 22.05 -4.42
C SER A 233 -16.08 22.03 -3.97
N PRO A 234 -16.49 22.76 -2.93
CA PRO A 234 -17.83 22.65 -2.35
C PRO A 234 -18.95 23.11 -3.30
N LEU A 235 -18.63 23.99 -4.26
CA LEU A 235 -19.58 24.48 -5.25
C LEU A 235 -20.02 23.46 -6.29
N MET A 236 -19.30 22.32 -6.39
CA MET A 236 -19.50 21.30 -7.43
C MET A 236 -19.72 19.90 -6.86
N LEU A 237 -20.04 19.78 -5.53
CA LEU A 237 -20.26 18.47 -4.92
C LEU A 237 -21.43 17.75 -5.58
N ARG A 238 -21.13 16.61 -6.20
CA ARG A 238 -22.10 15.73 -6.86
C ARG A 238 -21.98 14.31 -6.34
N PRO A 239 -23.06 13.52 -6.32
CA PRO A 239 -23.05 12.14 -5.82
C PRO A 239 -21.98 11.25 -6.47
N GLU A 240 -21.71 11.43 -7.76
CA GLU A 240 -20.75 10.64 -8.53
C GLU A 240 -19.28 10.84 -8.06
N MET A 241 -18.96 11.95 -7.41
CA MET A 241 -17.62 12.21 -6.85
C MET A 241 -17.32 11.29 -5.66
N PHE A 242 -18.34 10.81 -4.96
CA PHE A 242 -18.17 9.88 -3.85
C PHE A 242 -17.80 8.46 -4.31
N ALA A 243 -17.79 8.17 -5.61
CA ALA A 243 -17.36 6.88 -6.16
C ALA A 243 -15.90 6.56 -5.77
N ALA A 244 -15.01 7.56 -5.74
CA ALA A 244 -13.62 7.37 -5.28
C ALA A 244 -13.56 7.04 -3.78
N VAL A 245 -14.35 7.71 -2.95
CA VAL A 245 -14.47 7.39 -1.50
C VAL A 245 -14.95 5.96 -1.32
N ALA A 246 -16.00 5.58 -2.04
CA ALA A 246 -16.56 4.22 -1.97
C ALA A 246 -15.54 3.17 -2.41
N ALA A 247 -14.80 3.42 -3.50
CA ALA A 247 -13.77 2.50 -3.99
C ALA A 247 -12.66 2.28 -2.96
N VAL A 248 -12.13 3.36 -2.35
CA VAL A 248 -11.12 3.28 -1.28
C VAL A 248 -11.67 2.55 -0.07
N ALA A 249 -12.87 2.90 0.39
CA ALA A 249 -13.50 2.28 1.57
C ALA A 249 -13.73 0.77 1.35
N VAL A 250 -14.26 0.38 0.19
CA VAL A 250 -14.48 -1.03 -0.17
C VAL A 250 -13.16 -1.77 -0.25
N ALA A 251 -12.13 -1.23 -0.90
CA ALA A 251 -10.83 -1.86 -1.00
C ALA A 251 -10.20 -2.08 0.39
N VAL A 252 -10.17 -1.04 1.23
CA VAL A 252 -9.62 -1.12 2.60
C VAL A 252 -10.38 -2.13 3.45
N LEU A 253 -11.72 -2.13 3.38
CA LEU A 253 -12.57 -3.09 4.09
C LEU A 253 -12.28 -4.53 3.63
N CYS A 254 -12.20 -4.75 2.32
CA CYS A 254 -11.89 -6.07 1.77
C CYS A 254 -10.50 -6.56 2.19
N PHE A 255 -9.46 -5.70 2.18
CA PHE A 255 -8.14 -6.07 2.70
C PHE A 255 -8.19 -6.44 4.18
N LYS A 256 -8.92 -5.70 5.01
CA LYS A 256 -9.10 -6.01 6.43
C LYS A 256 -9.82 -7.34 6.65
N LEU A 257 -10.86 -7.63 5.87
CA LEU A 257 -11.63 -8.88 5.99
C LEU A 257 -10.86 -10.11 5.47
N THR A 258 -9.96 -9.91 4.50
CA THR A 258 -9.15 -10.99 3.91
C THR A 258 -7.81 -11.18 4.62
N ALA A 259 -7.40 -10.24 5.48
CA ALA A 259 -6.17 -10.36 6.24
C ALA A 259 -6.07 -11.74 6.92
N PRO A 260 -4.91 -12.42 6.83
CA PRO A 260 -4.68 -13.66 7.55
C PRO A 260 -4.63 -13.34 9.05
N TRP A 261 -5.78 -13.40 9.71
CA TRP A 261 -5.81 -13.39 11.16
C TRP A 261 -5.03 -14.63 11.60
N GLY A 262 -3.97 -14.41 12.33
CA GLY A 262 -3.27 -15.50 13.01
C GLY A 262 -4.31 -16.25 13.83
N GLY A 263 -4.90 -17.28 13.23
CA GLY A 263 -5.77 -18.19 13.93
C GLY A 263 -4.96 -18.72 15.09
N SER A 264 -5.48 -18.53 16.27
CA SER A 264 -5.08 -19.17 17.51
C SER A 264 -4.64 -20.61 17.25
N GLN A 265 -3.35 -20.80 17.06
CA GLN A 265 -2.64 -22.05 17.32
C GLN A 265 -1.31 -21.63 17.93
N VAL A 266 -1.37 -21.36 19.20
CA VAL A 266 -0.31 -21.60 20.16
C VAL A 266 -0.74 -22.79 20.97
#